data_a693ad4368e3f6519ef004519aa4b8d0
#
_entry.id   a693ad4368e3f6519ef004519aa4b8d0
#
_cell.length_a   1.000
_cell.length_b   1.000
_cell.length_c   1.000
_cell.angle_alpha   90.00
_cell.angle_beta   90.00
_cell.angle_gamma   90.00
#
_symmetry.space_group_name_H-M   'P 1'
#
loop_
_entity.id
_entity.type
_entity.pdbx_description
1 polymer ?
#
loop_
_entity_poly.entity_id
_entity_poly.type
_entity_poly.pdbx_seq_one_letter_code
_entity_poly.pdbx_strand_id
1 'polypeptide(L)'
;ATFDAVGSIIAAIDGVEKKEFRNAFCSVRPPGHHSSQNKAAGFCILNSVSIGANYLLKKYKYKKVAIIDFDVHHGNGTQDIFYENENVLFISTHQYPYYPGTGSEQERGKFNNIFNIPLPAGISSEEYLNVFDRVLKKLEEFRPEFILISAGFDAHEDDPLAQFNLKTEDYFTITKRVLETSKKFCNGKVVSILEGGYDLNALRDSTKRHVDALLEFNW
;
A
#
# COMPACT_ATOMS: atom_id res chain seq x y z
N ALA A 1 1.60 -8.33 -19.44
CA ALA A 1 1.11 -8.25 -18.02
C ALA A 1 1.97 -7.31 -17.17
N THR A 2 3.29 -7.56 -16.96
CA THR A 2 4.13 -6.75 -16.07
C THR A 2 4.20 -5.27 -16.50
N PHE A 3 4.43 -5.00 -17.79
CA PHE A 3 4.42 -3.62 -18.30
C PHE A 3 3.03 -2.99 -18.26
N ASP A 4 1.98 -3.78 -18.38
CA ASP A 4 0.59 -3.28 -18.26
C ASP A 4 0.30 -2.87 -16.82
N ALA A 5 0.79 -3.62 -15.82
CA ALA A 5 0.68 -3.25 -14.41
C ALA A 5 1.37 -1.90 -14.13
N VAL A 6 2.59 -1.71 -14.63
CA VAL A 6 3.28 -0.42 -14.54
C VAL A 6 2.54 0.68 -15.31
N GLY A 7 2.07 0.39 -16.52
CA GLY A 7 1.29 1.34 -17.32
C GLY A 7 0.01 1.78 -16.63
N SER A 8 -0.66 0.87 -15.92
CA SER A 8 -1.90 1.15 -15.21
C SER A 8 -1.72 2.16 -14.07
N ILE A 9 -0.68 2.00 -13.23
CA ILE A 9 -0.45 2.95 -12.15
C ILE A 9 -0.02 4.33 -12.67
N ILE A 10 0.75 4.39 -13.75
CA ILE A 10 1.11 5.65 -14.40
C ILE A 10 -0.14 6.35 -14.96
N ALA A 11 -1.00 5.62 -15.68
CA ALA A 11 -2.25 6.16 -16.19
C ALA A 11 -3.19 6.61 -15.07
N ALA A 12 -3.28 5.85 -13.97
CA ALA A 12 -4.08 6.20 -12.81
C ALA A 12 -3.57 7.50 -12.15
N ILE A 13 -2.27 7.65 -11.97
CA ILE A 13 -1.66 8.89 -11.45
C ILE A 13 -1.97 10.07 -12.38
N ASP A 14 -1.77 9.90 -13.69
CA ASP A 14 -2.04 10.96 -14.67
C ASP A 14 -3.52 11.40 -14.66
N GLY A 15 -4.45 10.44 -14.54
CA GLY A 15 -5.89 10.74 -14.47
C GLY A 15 -6.28 11.50 -13.20
N VAL A 16 -5.71 11.14 -12.05
CA VAL A 16 -5.91 11.88 -10.78
C VAL A 16 -5.34 13.31 -10.89
N GLU A 17 -4.14 13.46 -11.44
CA GLU A 17 -3.52 14.78 -11.62
C GLU A 17 -4.26 15.69 -12.60
N LYS A 18 -4.80 15.12 -13.67
CA LYS A 18 -5.65 15.84 -14.64
C LYS A 18 -7.08 16.08 -14.14
N LYS A 19 -7.42 15.53 -12.95
CA LYS A 19 -8.77 15.60 -12.38
C LYS A 19 -9.84 14.89 -13.21
N GLU A 20 -9.46 13.88 -13.99
CA GLU A 20 -10.38 13.03 -14.74
C GLU A 20 -11.17 12.13 -13.77
N PHE A 21 -10.53 11.73 -12.68
CA PHE A 21 -11.13 11.07 -11.53
C PHE A 21 -10.36 11.43 -10.25
N ARG A 22 -10.93 11.14 -9.09
CA ARG A 22 -10.39 11.59 -7.80
C ARG A 22 -9.38 10.63 -7.19
N ASN A 23 -9.64 9.34 -7.37
CA ASN A 23 -8.80 8.24 -6.92
C ASN A 23 -8.88 7.09 -7.93
N ALA A 24 -8.06 6.08 -7.79
CA ALA A 24 -8.10 4.92 -8.66
C ALA A 24 -7.61 3.66 -7.94
N PHE A 25 -8.12 2.51 -8.38
CA PHE A 25 -7.59 1.19 -8.06
C PHE A 25 -7.15 0.47 -9.33
N CYS A 26 -5.90 0.06 -9.37
CA CYS A 26 -5.30 -0.72 -10.45
C CYS A 26 -5.44 -2.22 -10.14
N SER A 27 -6.46 -2.87 -10.69
CA SER A 27 -6.67 -4.32 -10.54
C SER A 27 -5.80 -5.07 -11.55
N VAL A 28 -4.55 -5.30 -11.22
CA VAL A 28 -3.53 -5.85 -12.12
C VAL A 28 -2.75 -7.01 -11.49
N ARG A 29 -2.09 -7.80 -12.32
CA ARG A 29 -1.08 -8.79 -11.97
C ARG A 29 0.05 -8.75 -13.01
N PRO A 30 1.29 -9.11 -12.59
CA PRO A 30 1.75 -9.61 -11.29
C PRO A 30 1.82 -8.50 -10.23
N PRO A 31 1.95 -8.87 -8.91
CA PRO A 31 2.24 -7.93 -7.84
C PRO A 31 3.62 -7.29 -7.99
N GLY A 32 3.96 -6.33 -7.15
CA GLY A 32 5.19 -5.55 -7.32
C GLY A 32 6.05 -5.34 -6.07
N HIS A 33 5.50 -5.31 -4.88
CA HIS A 33 6.13 -4.77 -3.68
C HIS A 33 7.38 -5.53 -3.17
N HIS A 34 7.59 -6.79 -3.58
CA HIS A 34 8.81 -7.54 -3.24
C HIS A 34 9.97 -7.32 -4.20
N SER A 35 9.73 -6.75 -5.40
CA SER A 35 10.78 -6.51 -6.37
C SER A 35 11.59 -5.26 -5.99
N SER A 36 12.90 -5.44 -5.80
CA SER A 36 13.85 -4.34 -5.59
C SER A 36 14.40 -3.83 -6.92
N GLN A 37 15.40 -2.93 -6.90
CA GLN A 37 15.96 -2.34 -8.12
C GLN A 37 16.53 -3.38 -9.10
N ASN A 38 17.10 -4.47 -8.58
CA ASN A 38 17.86 -5.43 -9.37
C ASN A 38 17.45 -6.89 -9.12
N LYS A 39 16.38 -7.12 -8.34
CA LYS A 39 15.99 -8.47 -7.94
C LYS A 39 14.47 -8.63 -7.94
N ALA A 40 13.99 -9.58 -8.75
CA ALA A 40 12.62 -10.08 -8.69
C ALA A 40 12.47 -11.08 -7.52
N ALA A 41 11.38 -11.00 -6.77
CA ALA A 41 11.09 -11.88 -5.65
C ALA A 41 9.58 -11.92 -5.36
N GLY A 42 9.09 -12.92 -4.63
CA GLY A 42 7.72 -12.96 -4.13
C GLY A 42 6.66 -12.76 -5.22
N PHE A 43 6.77 -13.45 -6.36
CA PHE A 43 5.92 -13.29 -7.54
C PHE A 43 6.02 -11.93 -8.24
N CYS A 44 6.83 -11.00 -7.73
CA CYS A 44 7.00 -9.64 -8.25
C CYS A 44 8.18 -9.57 -9.24
N ILE A 45 7.95 -8.91 -10.38
CA ILE A 45 8.97 -8.73 -11.44
C ILE A 45 9.41 -7.26 -11.49
N LEU A 46 8.47 -6.32 -11.56
CA LEU A 46 8.70 -4.89 -11.46
C LEU A 46 7.89 -4.33 -10.29
N ASN A 47 8.48 -3.41 -9.54
CA ASN A 47 7.81 -2.77 -8.42
C ASN A 47 6.96 -1.59 -8.91
N SER A 48 5.71 -1.89 -9.28
CA SER A 48 4.80 -0.92 -9.89
C SER A 48 4.52 0.27 -8.99
N VAL A 49 4.30 0.06 -7.68
CA VAL A 49 4.05 1.16 -6.73
C VAL A 49 5.27 2.08 -6.60
N SER A 50 6.47 1.51 -6.57
CA SER A 50 7.72 2.29 -6.51
C SER A 50 7.99 3.06 -7.79
N ILE A 51 7.64 2.50 -8.94
CA ILE A 51 7.71 3.20 -10.24
C ILE A 51 6.71 4.38 -10.22
N GLY A 52 5.49 4.17 -9.73
CA GLY A 52 4.49 5.23 -9.55
C GLY A 52 4.99 6.36 -8.66
N ALA A 53 5.60 6.05 -7.50
CA ALA A 53 6.16 7.04 -6.60
C ALA A 53 7.30 7.85 -7.27
N ASN A 54 8.23 7.17 -7.94
CA ASN A 54 9.29 7.83 -8.69
C ASN A 54 8.75 8.70 -9.84
N TYR A 55 7.65 8.28 -10.48
CA TYR A 55 6.97 9.06 -11.51
C TYR A 55 6.40 10.37 -10.94
N LEU A 56 5.74 10.32 -9.78
CA LEU A 56 5.28 11.51 -9.06
C LEU A 56 6.42 12.47 -8.74
N LEU A 57 7.53 11.98 -8.21
CA LEU A 57 8.70 12.79 -7.87
C LEU A 57 9.33 13.42 -9.12
N LYS A 58 9.48 12.67 -10.22
CA LYS A 58 10.21 13.12 -11.42
C LYS A 58 9.35 13.96 -12.36
N LYS A 59 8.12 13.52 -12.66
CA LYS A 59 7.23 14.23 -13.60
C LYS A 59 6.47 15.38 -12.94
N TYR A 60 5.83 15.11 -11.81
CA TYR A 60 4.99 16.09 -11.12
C TYR A 60 5.73 16.91 -10.07
N LYS A 61 7.01 16.61 -9.82
CA LYS A 61 7.90 17.33 -8.90
C LYS A 61 7.44 17.33 -7.45
N TYR A 62 6.64 16.35 -7.05
CA TYR A 62 6.26 16.16 -5.66
C TYR A 62 7.48 16.02 -4.74
N LYS A 63 7.35 16.48 -3.51
CA LYS A 63 8.39 16.43 -2.49
C LYS A 63 8.09 15.43 -1.38
N LYS A 64 6.81 15.04 -1.24
CA LYS A 64 6.36 14.13 -0.20
C LYS A 64 5.32 13.15 -0.76
N VAL A 65 5.74 11.94 -1.04
CA VAL A 65 4.87 10.84 -1.46
C VAL A 65 4.83 9.79 -0.34
N ALA A 66 3.65 9.34 0.05
CA ALA A 66 3.53 8.21 0.98
C ALA A 66 3.13 6.95 0.21
N ILE A 67 3.70 5.82 0.59
CA ILE A 67 3.29 4.48 0.19
C ILE A 67 2.82 3.75 1.44
N ILE A 68 1.57 3.31 1.44
CA ILE A 68 1.00 2.45 2.47
C ILE A 68 0.90 1.04 1.89
N ASP A 69 1.48 0.09 2.58
CA ASP A 69 1.46 -1.32 2.21
C ASP A 69 0.75 -2.11 3.32
N PHE A 70 -0.45 -2.62 3.01
CA PHE A 70 -1.22 -3.47 3.93
C PHE A 70 -1.32 -4.93 3.45
N ASP A 71 -0.53 -5.32 2.45
CA ASP A 71 -0.27 -6.72 2.18
C ASP A 71 0.25 -7.39 3.46
N VAL A 72 -0.14 -8.64 3.70
CA VAL A 72 0.28 -9.36 4.90
C VAL A 72 1.77 -9.63 4.93
N HIS A 73 2.44 -9.61 3.76
CA HIS A 73 3.88 -9.75 3.63
C HIS A 73 4.57 -8.39 3.62
N HIS A 74 5.73 -8.30 4.20
CA HIS A 74 6.54 -7.08 4.16
C HIS A 74 6.96 -6.72 2.73
N GLY A 75 6.68 -5.50 2.29
CA GLY A 75 7.07 -4.96 0.97
C GLY A 75 8.56 -4.61 0.93
N ASN A 76 9.42 -5.61 1.08
CA ASN A 76 10.88 -5.43 1.18
C ASN A 76 11.49 -4.73 -0.03
N GLY A 77 10.97 -4.97 -1.23
CA GLY A 77 11.45 -4.32 -2.45
C GLY A 77 11.17 -2.83 -2.45
N THR A 78 9.99 -2.42 -2.00
CA THR A 78 9.62 -1.01 -1.85
C THR A 78 10.49 -0.34 -0.79
N GLN A 79 10.71 -0.99 0.36
CA GLN A 79 11.62 -0.52 1.39
C GLN A 79 13.04 -0.30 0.85
N ASP A 80 13.59 -1.29 0.14
CA ASP A 80 14.96 -1.23 -0.41
C ASP A 80 15.13 -0.05 -1.39
N ILE A 81 14.13 0.16 -2.27
CA ILE A 81 14.16 1.23 -3.27
C ILE A 81 14.19 2.62 -2.63
N PHE A 82 13.46 2.80 -1.52
CA PHE A 82 13.32 4.10 -0.88
C PHE A 82 14.10 4.25 0.44
N TYR A 83 14.97 3.29 0.79
CA TYR A 83 15.70 3.29 2.05
C TYR A 83 16.52 4.58 2.29
N GLU A 84 17.02 5.18 1.22
CA GLU A 84 17.80 6.43 1.23
C GLU A 84 17.09 7.60 0.51
N ASN A 85 15.75 7.65 0.54
CA ASN A 85 14.99 8.69 -0.16
C ASN A 85 14.04 9.43 0.79
N GLU A 86 14.44 10.62 1.25
CA GLU A 86 13.67 11.44 2.19
C GLU A 86 12.30 11.90 1.67
N ASN A 87 12.08 11.88 0.34
CA ASN A 87 10.85 12.33 -0.30
C ASN A 87 9.74 11.26 -0.29
N VAL A 88 10.07 10.02 0.08
CA VAL A 88 9.11 8.92 0.14
C VAL A 88 9.03 8.35 1.55
N LEU A 89 7.85 8.40 2.13
CA LEU A 89 7.53 7.64 3.34
C LEU A 89 6.96 6.28 2.93
N PHE A 90 7.56 5.20 3.36
CA PHE A 90 7.02 3.85 3.24
C PHE A 90 6.52 3.36 4.59
N ILE A 91 5.26 2.92 4.63
CA ILE A 91 4.61 2.35 5.81
C ILE A 91 4.15 0.95 5.46
N SER A 92 4.53 -0.06 6.23
CA SER A 92 4.10 -1.45 6.03
C SER A 92 3.55 -2.03 7.33
N THR A 93 2.35 -2.63 7.25
CA THR A 93 1.77 -3.48 8.30
C THR A 93 1.83 -4.92 7.82
N HIS A 94 2.56 -5.79 8.47
CA HIS A 94 2.81 -7.14 7.97
C HIS A 94 2.99 -8.16 9.08
N GLN A 95 2.77 -9.44 8.76
CA GLN A 95 3.06 -10.53 9.68
C GLN A 95 4.57 -10.66 9.90
N TYR A 96 4.98 -10.80 11.16
CA TYR A 96 6.38 -10.95 11.53
C TYR A 96 6.53 -11.83 12.79
N PRO A 97 7.53 -12.76 12.82
CA PRO A 97 8.43 -13.13 11.72
C PRO A 97 7.71 -13.93 10.64
N TYR A 98 7.85 -13.53 9.39
CA TYR A 98 7.26 -14.22 8.24
C TYR A 98 8.06 -13.89 6.96
N TYR A 99 7.63 -14.46 5.79
CA TYR A 99 8.24 -14.08 4.51
C TYR A 99 8.12 -12.57 4.30
N PRO A 100 9.16 -11.89 3.79
CA PRO A 100 10.48 -12.36 3.35
C PRO A 100 11.57 -12.36 4.44
N GLY A 101 11.25 -12.22 5.71
CA GLY A 101 12.18 -12.23 6.83
C GLY A 101 12.80 -10.86 7.16
N THR A 102 12.22 -9.80 6.60
CA THR A 102 12.60 -8.39 6.81
C THR A 102 11.42 -7.60 7.37
N GLY A 103 11.58 -6.32 7.67
CA GLY A 103 10.51 -5.45 8.14
C GLY A 103 10.43 -5.31 9.66
N SER A 104 11.54 -5.44 10.35
CA SER A 104 11.58 -5.14 11.79
C SER A 104 11.37 -3.64 12.06
N GLU A 105 10.88 -3.27 13.24
CA GLU A 105 10.73 -1.85 13.63
C GLU A 105 12.05 -1.06 13.65
N GLN A 106 13.19 -1.75 13.70
CA GLN A 106 14.51 -1.15 13.67
C GLN A 106 14.94 -0.72 12.27
N GLU A 107 14.34 -1.27 11.23
CA GLU A 107 14.59 -0.90 9.83
C GLU A 107 13.84 0.39 9.50
N ARG A 108 14.49 1.55 9.70
CA ARG A 108 13.84 2.87 9.65
C ARG A 108 14.21 3.73 8.45
N GLY A 109 15.12 3.24 7.60
CA GLY A 109 15.66 4.04 6.50
C GLY A 109 16.61 5.17 7.00
N LYS A 110 17.34 5.73 6.07
CA LYS A 110 18.36 6.76 6.37
C LYS A 110 17.77 8.05 6.94
N PHE A 111 16.53 8.36 6.56
CA PHE A 111 15.84 9.60 6.93
C PHE A 111 14.66 9.34 7.89
N ASN A 112 14.60 8.18 8.53
CA ASN A 112 13.47 7.73 9.35
C ASN A 112 12.15 7.72 8.53
N ASN A 113 12.28 7.39 7.26
CA ASN A 113 11.24 7.39 6.24
C ASN A 113 10.65 6.00 5.97
N ILE A 114 11.15 4.97 6.63
CA ILE A 114 10.60 3.62 6.67
C ILE A 114 9.90 3.41 8.01
N PHE A 115 8.64 3.01 7.97
CA PHE A 115 7.85 2.80 9.16
C PHE A 115 7.19 1.41 9.13
N ASN A 116 7.93 0.42 9.63
CA ASN A 116 7.48 -0.95 9.75
C ASN A 116 6.66 -1.16 11.02
N ILE A 117 5.53 -1.85 10.87
CA ILE A 117 4.65 -2.28 11.95
C ILE A 117 4.53 -3.81 11.86
N PRO A 118 5.53 -4.55 12.39
CA PRO A 118 5.48 -5.99 12.44
C PRO A 118 4.42 -6.45 13.44
N LEU A 119 3.57 -7.39 13.02
CA LEU A 119 2.43 -7.88 13.78
C LEU A 119 2.49 -9.41 13.91
N PRO A 120 2.04 -9.97 15.05
CA PRO A 120 2.08 -11.41 15.25
C PRO A 120 1.03 -12.13 14.41
N ALA A 121 1.30 -13.39 14.09
CA ALA A 121 0.29 -14.30 13.57
C ALA A 121 -0.93 -14.37 14.50
N GLY A 122 -2.11 -14.52 13.94
CA GLY A 122 -3.36 -14.64 14.69
C GLY A 122 -3.96 -13.30 15.16
N ILE A 123 -3.37 -12.15 14.78
CA ILE A 123 -3.93 -10.86 15.15
C ILE A 123 -5.39 -10.73 14.67
N SER A 124 -6.25 -10.27 15.55
CA SER A 124 -7.67 -10.05 15.25
C SER A 124 -7.89 -8.77 14.44
N SER A 125 -9.06 -8.68 13.78
CA SER A 125 -9.56 -7.46 13.14
C SER A 125 -9.47 -6.23 14.04
N GLU A 126 -9.98 -6.34 15.27
CA GLU A 126 -10.02 -5.23 16.23
C GLU A 126 -8.61 -4.74 16.58
N GLU A 127 -7.71 -5.66 16.92
CA GLU A 127 -6.32 -5.32 17.24
C GLU A 127 -5.61 -4.69 16.05
N TYR A 128 -5.80 -5.23 14.84
CA TYR A 128 -5.22 -4.66 13.62
C TYR A 128 -5.73 -3.24 13.36
N LEU A 129 -7.04 -3.00 13.44
CA LEU A 129 -7.63 -1.68 13.23
C LEU A 129 -7.16 -0.65 14.27
N ASN A 130 -6.92 -1.07 15.51
CA ASN A 130 -6.32 -0.22 16.55
C ASN A 130 -4.85 0.12 16.22
N VAL A 131 -4.08 -0.86 15.76
CA VAL A 131 -2.70 -0.63 15.32
C VAL A 131 -2.64 0.27 14.08
N PHE A 132 -3.63 0.19 13.20
CA PHE A 132 -3.71 1.03 11.99
C PHE A 132 -3.80 2.53 12.31
N ASP A 133 -4.19 2.93 13.52
CA ASP A 133 -4.09 4.33 13.98
C ASP A 133 -2.65 4.85 13.94
N ARG A 134 -1.64 3.98 14.12
CA ARG A 134 -0.23 4.36 13.99
C ARG A 134 0.13 4.74 12.56
N VAL A 135 -0.47 4.06 11.56
CA VAL A 135 -0.32 4.38 10.13
C VAL A 135 -0.84 5.79 9.86
N LEU A 136 -2.09 6.06 10.31
CA LEU A 136 -2.73 7.35 10.08
C LEU A 136 -1.98 8.49 10.77
N LYS A 137 -1.53 8.29 12.00
CA LYS A 137 -0.71 9.26 12.72
C LYS A 137 0.60 9.56 11.98
N LYS A 138 1.25 8.52 11.43
CA LYS A 138 2.50 8.69 10.68
C LYS A 138 2.28 9.48 9.39
N LEU A 139 1.15 9.27 8.70
CA LEU A 139 0.74 10.08 7.55
C LEU A 139 0.53 11.55 7.94
N GLU A 140 -0.13 11.80 9.08
CA GLU A 140 -0.38 13.16 9.58
C GLU A 140 0.94 13.90 9.92
N GLU A 141 1.92 13.20 10.47
CA GLU A 141 3.25 13.76 10.74
C GLU A 141 4.01 14.08 9.45
N PHE A 142 3.97 13.18 8.47
CA PHE A 142 4.68 13.33 7.20
C PHE A 142 4.02 14.35 6.26
N ARG A 143 2.68 14.43 6.26
CA ARG A 143 1.86 15.31 5.41
C ARG A 143 2.15 15.12 3.91
N PRO A 144 1.83 13.94 3.37
CA PRO A 144 2.11 13.64 1.96
C PRO A 144 1.28 14.51 1.01
N GLU A 145 1.82 14.76 -0.18
CA GLU A 145 1.14 15.45 -1.28
C GLU A 145 0.40 14.47 -2.20
N PHE A 146 0.72 13.17 -2.11
CA PHE A 146 0.07 12.08 -2.81
C PHE A 146 0.26 10.78 -2.03
N ILE A 147 -0.75 9.91 -2.03
CA ILE A 147 -0.70 8.60 -1.37
C ILE A 147 -0.83 7.50 -2.41
N LEU A 148 0.08 6.54 -2.38
CA LEU A 148 -0.01 5.28 -3.09
C LEU A 148 -0.28 4.15 -2.10
N ILE A 149 -1.01 3.11 -2.53
CA ILE A 149 -1.32 1.96 -1.69
C ILE A 149 -0.92 0.69 -2.42
N SER A 150 -0.04 -0.11 -1.81
CA SER A 150 0.12 -1.53 -2.11
C SER A 150 -1.00 -2.29 -1.39
N ALA A 151 -2.02 -2.67 -2.16
CA ALA A 151 -3.26 -3.25 -1.65
C ALA A 151 -3.23 -4.77 -1.79
N GLY A 152 -2.69 -5.45 -0.77
CA GLY A 152 -2.82 -6.90 -0.61
C GLY A 152 -4.08 -7.27 0.17
N PHE A 153 -4.72 -8.36 -0.21
CA PHE A 153 -5.94 -8.87 0.44
C PHE A 153 -5.70 -10.23 1.11
N ASP A 154 -4.44 -10.60 1.27
CA ASP A 154 -3.95 -11.83 1.89
C ASP A 154 -3.83 -11.79 3.42
N ALA A 155 -4.17 -10.66 4.04
CA ALA A 155 -4.40 -10.55 5.47
C ALA A 155 -5.79 -11.06 5.91
N HIS A 156 -6.64 -11.50 4.95
CA HIS A 156 -7.97 -12.05 5.25
C HIS A 156 -7.88 -13.38 5.98
N GLU A 157 -8.81 -13.66 6.90
CA GLU A 157 -8.84 -14.88 7.72
C GLU A 157 -8.90 -16.18 6.92
N ASP A 158 -9.44 -16.14 5.70
CA ASP A 158 -9.55 -17.29 4.80
C ASP A 158 -8.34 -17.45 3.86
N ASP A 159 -7.37 -16.55 3.91
CA ASP A 159 -6.20 -16.64 3.03
C ASP A 159 -5.29 -17.80 3.44
N PRO A 160 -4.90 -18.66 2.49
CA PRO A 160 -4.10 -19.85 2.80
C PRO A 160 -2.62 -19.58 3.07
N LEU A 161 -2.11 -18.38 2.73
CA LEU A 161 -0.69 -18.07 2.81
C LEU A 161 -0.28 -17.21 4.01
N ALA A 162 -1.24 -16.87 4.89
CA ALA A 162 -0.93 -16.07 6.07
C ALA A 162 -1.87 -16.38 7.22
N GLN A 163 -1.70 -15.68 8.34
CA GLN A 163 -2.38 -16.01 9.59
C GLN A 163 -2.94 -14.77 10.29
N PHE A 164 -3.27 -13.72 9.53
CA PHE A 164 -4.07 -12.63 10.08
C PHE A 164 -5.56 -13.00 10.02
N ASN A 165 -6.37 -12.36 10.85
CA ASN A 165 -7.80 -12.61 10.92
C ASN A 165 -8.63 -11.39 10.52
N LEU A 166 -8.21 -10.68 9.47
CA LEU A 166 -8.99 -9.58 8.93
C LEU A 166 -10.24 -10.12 8.23
N LYS A 167 -11.32 -9.34 8.34
CA LYS A 167 -12.58 -9.60 7.66
C LYS A 167 -12.69 -8.75 6.39
N THR A 168 -13.52 -9.16 5.48
CA THR A 168 -13.86 -8.42 4.26
C THR A 168 -14.17 -6.93 4.52
N GLU A 169 -14.92 -6.62 5.59
CA GLU A 169 -15.32 -5.26 5.94
C GLU A 169 -14.16 -4.38 6.45
N ASP A 170 -13.10 -4.98 6.93
CA ASP A 170 -11.94 -4.24 7.41
C ASP A 170 -11.25 -3.47 6.28
N TYR A 171 -11.24 -4.02 5.07
CA TYR A 171 -10.67 -3.37 3.89
C TYR A 171 -11.43 -2.11 3.49
N PHE A 172 -12.76 -2.09 3.69
CA PHE A 172 -13.54 -0.85 3.56
C PHE A 172 -13.12 0.17 4.63
N THR A 173 -13.05 -0.26 5.88
CA THR A 173 -12.69 0.59 7.02
C THR A 173 -11.29 1.19 6.87
N ILE A 174 -10.29 0.36 6.55
CA ILE A 174 -8.90 0.77 6.31
C ILE A 174 -8.83 1.83 5.20
N THR A 175 -9.46 1.52 4.06
CA THR A 175 -9.46 2.40 2.89
C THR A 175 -10.12 3.73 3.19
N LYS A 176 -11.30 3.72 3.81
CA LYS A 176 -12.03 4.93 4.22
C LYS A 176 -11.19 5.82 5.13
N ARG A 177 -10.53 5.24 6.15
CA ARG A 177 -9.68 5.98 7.09
C ARG A 177 -8.46 6.61 6.40
N VAL A 178 -7.86 5.93 5.42
CA VAL A 178 -6.79 6.51 4.59
C VAL A 178 -7.31 7.69 3.77
N LEU A 179 -8.49 7.56 3.15
CA LEU A 179 -9.10 8.62 2.35
C LEU A 179 -9.44 9.85 3.21
N GLU A 180 -10.04 9.65 4.39
CA GLU A 180 -10.33 10.73 5.34
C GLU A 180 -9.07 11.49 5.76
N THR A 181 -7.98 10.76 5.99
CA THR A 181 -6.67 11.35 6.31
C THR A 181 -6.08 12.07 5.10
N SER A 182 -6.17 11.48 3.90
CA SER A 182 -5.67 12.07 2.66
C SER A 182 -6.33 13.40 2.31
N LYS A 183 -7.62 13.56 2.65
CA LYS A 183 -8.36 14.82 2.46
C LYS A 183 -7.69 16.01 3.17
N LYS A 184 -7.05 15.77 4.32
CA LYS A 184 -6.40 16.81 5.12
C LYS A 184 -5.14 17.38 4.46
N PHE A 185 -4.45 16.60 3.61
CA PHE A 185 -3.10 16.95 3.13
C PHE A 185 -2.97 16.98 1.61
N CYS A 186 -3.60 16.04 0.90
CA CYS A 186 -3.41 15.88 -0.55
C CYS A 186 -4.73 15.92 -1.33
N ASN A 187 -5.80 16.50 -0.76
CA ASN A 187 -7.11 16.60 -1.40
C ASN A 187 -7.64 15.25 -1.92
N GLY A 188 -7.32 14.17 -1.21
CA GLY A 188 -7.75 12.83 -1.55
C GLY A 188 -7.07 12.20 -2.75
N LYS A 189 -5.91 12.68 -3.16
CA LYS A 189 -5.11 12.05 -4.22
C LYS A 189 -4.56 10.72 -3.74
N VAL A 190 -5.27 9.66 -4.06
CA VAL A 190 -4.95 8.28 -3.68
C VAL A 190 -5.05 7.39 -4.91
N VAL A 191 -4.01 6.62 -5.16
CA VAL A 191 -4.01 5.53 -6.15
C VAL A 191 -3.55 4.26 -5.47
N SER A 192 -4.35 3.21 -5.58
CA SER A 192 -4.01 1.88 -5.07
C SER A 192 -3.75 0.90 -6.20
N ILE A 193 -2.92 -0.10 -5.93
CA ILE A 193 -2.59 -1.18 -6.86
C ILE A 193 -2.64 -2.52 -6.14
N LEU A 194 -3.20 -3.54 -6.81
CA LEU A 194 -3.32 -4.89 -6.28
C LEU A 194 -1.94 -5.53 -6.08
N GLU A 195 -1.74 -6.13 -4.91
CA GLU A 195 -0.59 -6.98 -4.59
C GLU A 195 -1.04 -8.43 -4.36
N GLY A 196 -1.00 -8.95 -3.14
CA GLY A 196 -1.39 -10.31 -2.77
C GLY A 196 -2.88 -10.52 -2.56
N GLY A 197 -3.23 -11.77 -2.29
CA GLY A 197 -4.58 -12.29 -2.08
C GLY A 197 -4.77 -13.60 -2.84
N TYR A 198 -4.95 -14.72 -2.11
CA TYR A 198 -4.81 -16.08 -2.66
C TYR A 198 -6.05 -16.93 -2.45
N ASP A 199 -6.95 -16.61 -1.53
CA ASP A 199 -8.33 -17.12 -1.57
C ASP A 199 -9.16 -16.28 -2.53
N LEU A 200 -9.76 -16.89 -3.54
CA LEU A 200 -10.46 -16.18 -4.60
C LEU A 200 -11.75 -15.49 -4.15
N ASN A 201 -12.44 -16.04 -3.15
CA ASN A 201 -13.64 -15.43 -2.61
C ASN A 201 -13.28 -14.24 -1.72
N ALA A 202 -12.33 -14.42 -0.80
CA ALA A 202 -11.82 -13.35 0.03
C ALA A 202 -11.26 -12.18 -0.81
N LEU A 203 -10.46 -12.50 -1.84
CA LEU A 203 -9.91 -11.51 -2.77
C LEU A 203 -11.01 -10.72 -3.49
N ARG A 204 -12.00 -11.41 -4.06
CA ARG A 204 -13.13 -10.76 -4.74
C ARG A 204 -13.89 -9.82 -3.82
N ASP A 205 -14.28 -10.32 -2.65
CA ASP A 205 -15.16 -9.60 -1.74
C ASP A 205 -14.42 -8.45 -1.04
N SER A 206 -13.18 -8.68 -0.61
CA SER A 206 -12.33 -7.65 -0.01
C SER A 206 -11.94 -6.54 -1.01
N THR A 207 -11.59 -6.93 -2.25
CA THR A 207 -11.34 -5.96 -3.32
C THR A 207 -12.59 -5.12 -3.59
N LYS A 208 -13.77 -5.74 -3.63
CA LYS A 208 -15.03 -5.01 -3.79
C LYS A 208 -15.20 -3.98 -2.68
N ARG A 209 -14.99 -4.35 -1.41
CA ARG A 209 -15.13 -3.42 -0.29
C ARG A 209 -14.10 -2.29 -0.30
N HIS A 210 -12.88 -2.57 -0.74
CA HIS A 210 -11.87 -1.54 -0.98
C HIS A 210 -12.34 -0.53 -2.05
N VAL A 211 -12.87 -1.02 -3.17
CA VAL A 211 -13.40 -0.18 -4.26
C VAL A 211 -14.66 0.57 -3.82
N ASP A 212 -15.56 -0.05 -3.05
CA ASP A 212 -16.74 0.62 -2.49
C ASP A 212 -16.32 1.86 -1.66
N ALA A 213 -15.31 1.72 -0.82
CA ALA A 213 -14.80 2.85 -0.02
C ALA A 213 -14.22 3.98 -0.89
N LEU A 214 -13.54 3.64 -2.00
CA LEU A 214 -13.03 4.63 -2.97
C LEU A 214 -14.17 5.37 -3.68
N LEU A 215 -15.26 4.67 -4.02
CA LEU A 215 -16.41 5.23 -4.73
C LEU A 215 -17.33 6.05 -3.82
N GLU A 216 -17.58 5.58 -2.60
CA GLU A 216 -18.51 6.21 -1.65
C GLU A 216 -17.93 7.41 -0.94
N PHE A 217 -16.63 7.65 -1.06
CA PHE A 217 -15.97 8.73 -0.33
C PHE A 217 -16.44 10.10 -0.82
N ASN A 218 -17.11 10.83 0.06
CA ASN A 218 -17.58 12.20 -0.21
C ASN A 218 -16.44 13.21 0.02
N TRP A 219 -16.09 13.89 -1.05
CA TRP A 219 -15.03 14.89 -1.09
C TRP A 219 -15.44 16.27 -0.58
#